data_94eca2c4ad2d47e49f417bb41fd1b63e
#
_entry.id   94eca2c4ad2d47e49f417bb41fd1b63e
#
_cell.length_a   1.000
_cell.length_b   1.000
_cell.length_c   1.000
_cell.angle_alpha   90.00
_cell.angle_beta   90.00
_cell.angle_gamma   90.00
#
_symmetry.space_group_name_H-M   'P 1'
#
loop_
_entity.id
_entity.type
_entity.pdbx_description
1 polymer ?
#
loop_
_entity_poly.entity_id
_entity_poly.type
_entity_poly.pdbx_seq_one_letter_code
_entity_poly.pdbx_strand_id
1 'polypeptide(L)'
;QAFAGFLELEQQSHDDKLQYRIGWMLLHGVGTGKDEAAAREWFEQASKLDNPHAQYQLARMIFNDPSSTPEQTAQALERLTKAAEAGQDCAQYALGKIYRDGQGVEKDIQKAVALFTLAATKENSFAAFALGKLYLAGDAALPRDPAAALKWLTYAAELGNQFAQYRLGKLLLQGEDAPKDVKAAIRWLTAAAEQGNQYAQYALGKLYLLGKEVPKD
;
A
#
# COMPACT_ATOMS: atom_id res chain seq x y z
N GLN A 1 29.29 -7.23 8.55
CA GLN A 1 29.37 -7.16 10.04
C GLN A 1 27.96 -7.19 10.68
N ALA A 2 27.02 -6.31 10.30
CA ALA A 2 25.70 -6.27 10.92
C ALA A 2 24.89 -7.59 10.76
N PHE A 3 24.89 -8.18 9.55
CA PHE A 3 24.16 -9.44 9.28
C PHE A 3 24.71 -10.62 10.12
N ALA A 4 26.04 -10.76 10.24
CA ALA A 4 26.63 -11.79 11.07
C ALA A 4 26.24 -11.63 12.56
N GLY A 5 26.22 -10.40 13.07
CA GLY A 5 25.77 -10.13 14.44
C GLY A 5 24.29 -10.49 14.69
N PHE A 6 23.41 -10.32 13.69
CA PHE A 6 22.01 -10.77 13.79
C PHE A 6 21.90 -12.29 13.87
N LEU A 7 22.71 -13.02 13.09
CA LEU A 7 22.74 -14.49 13.15
C LEU A 7 23.24 -15.01 14.51
N GLU A 8 24.26 -14.39 15.08
CA GLU A 8 24.80 -14.75 16.41
C GLU A 8 23.75 -14.49 17.51
N LEU A 9 23.05 -13.37 17.46
CA LEU A 9 22.00 -13.05 18.42
C LEU A 9 20.81 -14.01 18.30
N GLU A 10 20.42 -14.41 17.10
CA GLU A 10 19.32 -15.33 16.88
C GLU A 10 19.60 -16.73 17.48
N GLN A 11 20.82 -17.24 17.34
CA GLN A 11 21.21 -18.51 17.95
C GLN A 11 21.02 -18.53 19.48
N GLN A 12 20.99 -17.37 20.12
CA GLN A 12 20.84 -17.25 21.57
C GLN A 12 19.38 -16.97 22.00
N SER A 13 18.61 -16.24 21.18
CA SER A 13 17.32 -15.69 21.61
C SER A 13 16.10 -16.36 20.96
N HIS A 14 16.21 -16.91 19.76
CA HIS A 14 15.11 -17.44 18.95
C HIS A 14 13.90 -16.48 18.88
N ASP A 15 14.19 -15.19 18.67
CA ASP A 15 13.21 -14.12 18.69
C ASP A 15 12.55 -13.95 17.31
N ASP A 16 11.22 -13.88 17.27
CA ASP A 16 10.43 -13.81 16.05
C ASP A 16 10.75 -12.56 15.20
N LYS A 17 11.02 -11.42 15.85
CA LYS A 17 11.35 -10.17 15.17
C LYS A 17 12.74 -10.21 14.57
N LEU A 18 13.67 -10.87 15.27
CA LEU A 18 15.03 -11.06 14.80
C LEU A 18 15.07 -11.99 13.59
N GLN A 19 14.34 -13.12 13.65
CA GLN A 19 14.17 -14.05 12.53
C GLN A 19 13.54 -13.34 11.31
N TYR A 20 12.48 -12.56 11.52
CA TYR A 20 11.90 -11.74 10.46
C TYR A 20 12.93 -10.78 9.87
N ARG A 21 13.73 -10.11 10.69
CA ARG A 21 14.73 -9.13 10.23
C ARG A 21 15.83 -9.78 9.40
N ILE A 22 16.30 -10.96 9.78
CA ILE A 22 17.27 -11.75 9.00
C ILE A 22 16.66 -12.12 7.64
N GLY A 23 15.44 -12.63 7.63
CA GLY A 23 14.71 -12.93 6.38
C GLY A 23 14.56 -11.70 5.48
N TRP A 24 14.25 -10.54 6.08
CA TRP A 24 14.13 -9.28 5.34
C TRP A 24 15.48 -8.84 4.73
N MET A 25 16.56 -8.96 5.47
CA MET A 25 17.92 -8.63 4.98
C MET A 25 18.32 -9.52 3.81
N LEU A 26 18.04 -10.82 3.87
CA LEU A 26 18.27 -11.78 2.79
C LEU A 26 17.42 -11.48 1.56
N LEU A 27 16.14 -11.15 1.75
CA LEU A 27 15.22 -10.83 0.65
C LEU A 27 15.68 -9.59 -0.14
N HIS A 28 16.26 -8.59 0.55
CA HIS A 28 16.64 -7.31 -0.06
C HIS A 28 18.15 -7.18 -0.32
N GLY A 29 18.97 -8.15 0.11
CA GLY A 29 20.41 -8.09 -0.03
C GLY A 29 21.07 -7.03 0.85
N VAL A 30 20.52 -6.74 2.03
CA VAL A 30 21.03 -5.72 2.95
C VAL A 30 22.05 -6.31 3.90
N GLY A 31 23.32 -5.93 3.71
CA GLY A 31 24.45 -6.45 4.50
C GLY A 31 24.84 -7.90 4.19
N THR A 32 24.22 -8.51 3.20
CA THR A 32 24.46 -9.87 2.69
C THR A 32 24.08 -9.95 1.22
N GLY A 33 24.39 -11.06 0.55
CA GLY A 33 23.84 -11.36 -0.79
C GLY A 33 22.31 -11.57 -0.73
N LYS A 34 21.61 -11.18 -1.81
CA LYS A 34 20.18 -11.49 -1.93
C LYS A 34 19.98 -13.00 -2.06
N ASP A 35 19.15 -13.57 -1.20
CA ASP A 35 18.77 -14.98 -1.20
C ASP A 35 17.30 -15.12 -0.79
N GLU A 36 16.44 -15.29 -1.78
CA GLU A 36 14.99 -15.38 -1.56
C GLU A 36 14.58 -16.72 -0.94
N ALA A 37 15.31 -17.81 -1.23
CA ALA A 37 15.03 -19.12 -0.65
C ALA A 37 15.35 -19.12 0.86
N ALA A 38 16.54 -18.66 1.23
CA ALA A 38 16.92 -18.51 2.64
C ALA A 38 16.01 -17.51 3.36
N ALA A 39 15.60 -16.41 2.71
CA ALA A 39 14.65 -15.47 3.29
C ALA A 39 13.30 -16.13 3.62
N ARG A 40 12.80 -16.99 2.73
CA ARG A 40 11.57 -17.76 2.95
C ARG A 40 11.69 -18.65 4.20
N GLU A 41 12.80 -19.38 4.35
CA GLU A 41 13.02 -20.23 5.52
C GLU A 41 12.98 -19.44 6.83
N TRP A 42 13.62 -18.27 6.86
CA TRP A 42 13.59 -17.39 8.04
C TRP A 42 12.19 -16.84 8.32
N PHE A 43 11.44 -16.48 7.30
CA PHE A 43 10.04 -16.06 7.48
C PHE A 43 9.16 -17.22 7.96
N GLU A 44 9.39 -18.47 7.51
CA GLU A 44 8.66 -19.62 8.03
C GLU A 44 8.94 -19.85 9.53
N GLN A 45 10.19 -19.66 9.97
CA GLN A 45 10.51 -19.76 11.41
C GLN A 45 9.81 -18.68 12.21
N ALA A 46 9.93 -17.41 11.81
CA ALA A 46 9.24 -16.29 12.46
C ALA A 46 7.71 -16.45 12.47
N SER A 47 7.15 -16.99 11.38
CA SER A 47 5.71 -17.23 11.25
C SER A 47 5.19 -18.29 12.22
N LYS A 48 6.02 -19.29 12.60
CA LYS A 48 5.68 -20.28 13.64
C LYS A 48 5.60 -19.66 15.03
N LEU A 49 6.21 -18.51 15.22
CA LEU A 49 6.13 -17.69 16.44
C LEU A 49 5.11 -16.56 16.30
N ASP A 50 4.15 -16.71 15.38
CA ASP A 50 3.06 -15.77 15.10
C ASP A 50 3.49 -14.36 14.68
N ASN A 51 4.71 -14.19 14.12
CA ASN A 51 5.15 -12.89 13.62
C ASN A 51 4.29 -12.42 12.43
N PRO A 52 3.52 -11.33 12.57
CA PRO A 52 2.57 -10.90 11.53
C PRO A 52 3.26 -10.38 10.26
N HIS A 53 4.46 -9.81 10.39
CA HIS A 53 5.23 -9.34 9.24
C HIS A 53 5.76 -10.51 8.41
N ALA A 54 6.18 -11.60 9.07
CA ALA A 54 6.61 -12.82 8.41
C ALA A 54 5.45 -13.51 7.69
N GLN A 55 4.29 -13.61 8.35
CA GLN A 55 3.06 -14.14 7.75
C GLN A 55 2.66 -13.36 6.50
N TYR A 56 2.71 -12.03 6.55
CA TYR A 56 2.46 -11.16 5.39
C TYR A 56 3.47 -11.39 4.26
N GLN A 57 4.77 -11.48 4.56
CA GLN A 57 5.80 -11.69 3.53
C GLN A 57 5.64 -13.04 2.84
N LEU A 58 5.38 -14.10 3.58
CA LEU A 58 5.11 -15.44 3.01
C LEU A 58 3.88 -15.43 2.11
N ALA A 59 2.79 -14.82 2.57
CA ALA A 59 1.59 -14.68 1.73
C ALA A 59 1.89 -13.91 0.45
N ARG A 60 2.63 -12.80 0.54
CA ARG A 60 3.03 -12.00 -0.63
C ARG A 60 3.90 -12.77 -1.60
N MET A 61 4.84 -13.60 -1.12
CA MET A 61 5.67 -14.43 -1.97
C MET A 61 4.83 -15.44 -2.77
N ILE A 62 3.83 -16.06 -2.14
CA ILE A 62 2.91 -16.99 -2.80
C ILE A 62 2.01 -16.26 -3.81
N PHE A 63 1.40 -15.12 -3.46
CA PHE A 63 0.56 -14.36 -4.40
C PHE A 63 1.32 -13.80 -5.60
N ASN A 64 2.63 -13.59 -5.48
CA ASN A 64 3.49 -13.11 -6.57
C ASN A 64 4.09 -14.23 -7.42
N ASP A 65 3.96 -15.47 -7.00
CA ASP A 65 4.45 -16.63 -7.74
C ASP A 65 3.34 -17.17 -8.67
N PRO A 66 3.46 -17.00 -10.01
CA PRO A 66 2.46 -17.47 -10.95
C PRO A 66 2.33 -19.00 -10.99
N SER A 67 3.27 -19.74 -10.41
CA SER A 67 3.22 -21.21 -10.29
C SER A 67 2.51 -21.70 -9.03
N SER A 68 2.05 -20.81 -8.17
CA SER A 68 1.36 -21.16 -6.93
C SER A 68 0.06 -21.94 -7.19
N THR A 69 -0.11 -23.03 -6.47
CA THR A 69 -1.34 -23.83 -6.55
C THR A 69 -2.51 -23.17 -5.83
N PRO A 70 -3.77 -23.58 -6.12
CA PRO A 70 -4.93 -23.09 -5.38
C PRO A 70 -4.83 -23.33 -3.86
N GLU A 71 -4.26 -24.46 -3.45
CA GLU A 71 -4.04 -24.80 -2.05
C GLU A 71 -3.04 -23.86 -1.38
N GLN A 72 -1.94 -23.54 -2.07
CA GLN A 72 -0.96 -22.57 -1.59
C GLN A 72 -1.57 -21.16 -1.48
N THR A 73 -2.40 -20.79 -2.46
CA THR A 73 -3.10 -19.51 -2.45
C THR A 73 -4.10 -19.41 -1.27
N ALA A 74 -4.81 -20.51 -0.96
CA ALA A 74 -5.70 -20.58 0.20
C ALA A 74 -4.92 -20.44 1.52
N GLN A 75 -3.78 -21.11 1.65
CA GLN A 75 -2.89 -20.96 2.83
C GLN A 75 -2.33 -19.55 2.93
N ALA A 76 -1.98 -18.92 1.81
CA ALA A 76 -1.51 -17.54 1.79
C ALA A 76 -2.60 -16.57 2.26
N LEU A 77 -3.85 -16.79 1.88
CA LEU A 77 -5.00 -16.00 2.35
C LEU A 77 -5.20 -16.15 3.86
N GLU A 78 -5.07 -17.36 4.41
CA GLU A 78 -5.15 -17.60 5.85
C GLU A 78 -4.03 -16.85 6.60
N ARG A 79 -2.79 -16.97 6.14
CA ARG A 79 -1.64 -16.22 6.71
C ARG A 79 -1.85 -14.71 6.67
N LEU A 80 -2.36 -14.21 5.53
CA LEU A 80 -2.65 -12.79 5.34
C LEU A 80 -3.75 -12.31 6.30
N THR A 81 -4.78 -13.14 6.51
CA THR A 81 -5.87 -12.86 7.46
C THR A 81 -5.33 -12.77 8.88
N LYS A 82 -4.54 -13.74 9.33
CA LYS A 82 -3.89 -13.71 10.66
C LYS A 82 -3.01 -12.46 10.84
N ALA A 83 -2.21 -12.11 9.85
CA ALA A 83 -1.38 -10.91 9.90
C ALA A 83 -2.23 -9.62 10.00
N ALA A 84 -3.34 -9.54 9.25
CA ALA A 84 -4.25 -8.41 9.27
C ALA A 84 -4.98 -8.28 10.63
N GLU A 85 -5.42 -9.40 11.23
CA GLU A 85 -6.03 -9.47 12.55
C GLU A 85 -5.05 -9.09 13.66
N ALA A 86 -3.78 -9.48 13.54
CA ALA A 86 -2.70 -9.02 14.39
C ALA A 86 -2.35 -7.54 14.20
N GLY A 87 -3.02 -6.88 13.26
CA GLY A 87 -2.89 -5.44 13.04
C GLY A 87 -1.75 -5.02 12.12
N GLN A 88 -1.15 -5.92 11.34
CA GLN A 88 -0.14 -5.54 10.35
C GLN A 88 -0.80 -4.76 9.21
N ASP A 89 -0.43 -3.50 9.02
CA ASP A 89 -1.10 -2.54 8.12
C ASP A 89 -1.03 -2.93 6.64
N CYS A 90 0.13 -3.42 6.18
CA CYS A 90 0.26 -3.90 4.79
C CYS A 90 -0.59 -5.15 4.54
N ALA A 91 -0.78 -6.02 5.54
CA ALA A 91 -1.68 -7.17 5.43
C ALA A 91 -3.14 -6.72 5.39
N GLN A 92 -3.53 -5.76 6.22
CA GLN A 92 -4.87 -5.15 6.17
C GLN A 92 -5.14 -4.52 4.80
N TYR A 93 -4.19 -3.76 4.25
CA TYR A 93 -4.31 -3.20 2.90
C TYR A 93 -4.41 -4.29 1.83
N ALA A 94 -3.56 -5.31 1.86
CA ALA A 94 -3.57 -6.39 0.88
C ALA A 94 -4.88 -7.20 0.94
N LEU A 95 -5.35 -7.55 2.14
CA LEU A 95 -6.62 -8.25 2.34
C LEU A 95 -7.82 -7.40 1.91
N GLY A 96 -7.77 -6.09 2.17
CA GLY A 96 -8.76 -5.14 1.67
C GLY A 96 -8.87 -5.13 0.15
N LYS A 97 -7.75 -5.21 -0.57
CA LYS A 97 -7.75 -5.37 -2.04
C LYS A 97 -8.39 -6.67 -2.48
N ILE A 98 -8.09 -7.78 -1.81
CA ILE A 98 -8.65 -9.10 -2.11
C ILE A 98 -10.19 -9.07 -1.99
N TYR A 99 -10.74 -8.51 -0.91
CA TYR A 99 -12.19 -8.37 -0.74
C TYR A 99 -12.82 -7.36 -1.72
N ARG A 100 -12.14 -6.27 -2.02
CA ARG A 100 -12.60 -5.30 -3.03
C ARG A 100 -12.77 -5.94 -4.41
N ASP A 101 -11.81 -6.78 -4.80
CA ASP A 101 -11.72 -7.35 -6.15
C ASP A 101 -12.38 -8.74 -6.26
N GLY A 102 -12.70 -9.39 -5.13
CA GLY A 102 -13.23 -10.76 -5.10
C GLY A 102 -12.21 -11.81 -5.52
N GLN A 103 -10.91 -11.61 -5.19
CA GLN A 103 -9.85 -12.53 -5.60
C GLN A 103 -9.77 -13.74 -4.66
N GLY A 104 -10.31 -14.88 -5.07
CA GLY A 104 -10.33 -16.10 -4.26
C GLY A 104 -11.31 -16.06 -3.07
N VAL A 105 -12.07 -14.99 -2.94
CA VAL A 105 -13.15 -14.79 -1.96
C VAL A 105 -14.32 -14.08 -2.61
N GLU A 106 -15.49 -14.14 -2.01
CA GLU A 106 -16.60 -13.30 -2.44
C GLU A 106 -16.27 -11.81 -2.27
N LYS A 107 -16.62 -11.00 -3.28
CA LYS A 107 -16.43 -9.54 -3.24
C LYS A 107 -17.22 -8.94 -2.09
N ASP A 108 -16.54 -8.19 -1.22
CA ASP A 108 -17.12 -7.51 -0.07
C ASP A 108 -16.52 -6.11 0.09
N ILE A 109 -17.21 -5.12 -0.45
CA ILE A 109 -16.76 -3.71 -0.41
C ILE A 109 -16.78 -3.15 1.01
N GLN A 110 -17.73 -3.54 1.85
CA GLN A 110 -17.79 -3.07 3.23
C GLN A 110 -16.59 -3.57 4.05
N LYS A 111 -16.26 -4.84 3.88
CA LYS A 111 -15.08 -5.44 4.51
C LYS A 111 -13.78 -4.82 3.99
N ALA A 112 -13.72 -4.53 2.69
CA ALA A 112 -12.58 -3.83 2.10
C ALA A 112 -12.41 -2.42 2.70
N VAL A 113 -13.49 -1.65 2.83
CA VAL A 113 -13.48 -0.32 3.46
C VAL A 113 -13.01 -0.40 4.91
N ALA A 114 -13.53 -1.36 5.70
CA ALA A 114 -13.10 -1.55 7.09
C ALA A 114 -11.60 -1.84 7.19
N LEU A 115 -11.07 -2.75 6.37
CA LEU A 115 -9.66 -3.11 6.33
C LEU A 115 -8.76 -1.94 5.87
N PHE A 116 -9.17 -1.22 4.83
CA PHE A 116 -8.43 -0.02 4.40
C PHE A 116 -8.45 1.07 5.48
N THR A 117 -9.55 1.24 6.20
CA THR A 117 -9.63 2.20 7.30
C THR A 117 -8.65 1.83 8.42
N LEU A 118 -8.62 0.56 8.84
CA LEU A 118 -7.66 0.07 9.84
C LEU A 118 -6.21 0.33 9.40
N ALA A 119 -5.86 0.02 8.15
CA ALA A 119 -4.53 0.28 7.63
C ALA A 119 -4.21 1.78 7.57
N ALA A 120 -5.16 2.60 7.11
CA ALA A 120 -4.98 4.06 6.99
C ALA A 120 -4.78 4.73 8.36
N THR A 121 -5.41 4.25 9.45
CA THR A 121 -5.16 4.76 10.81
C THR A 121 -3.72 4.50 11.29
N LYS A 122 -2.98 3.63 10.61
CA LYS A 122 -1.56 3.35 10.82
C LYS A 122 -0.66 4.03 9.77
N GLU A 123 -1.15 5.11 9.20
CA GLU A 123 -0.44 5.91 8.18
C GLU A 123 -0.12 5.15 6.89
N ASN A 124 -0.85 4.06 6.60
CA ASN A 124 -0.72 3.39 5.31
C ASN A 124 -1.34 4.25 4.20
N SER A 125 -0.50 5.00 3.50
CA SER A 125 -0.91 5.96 2.46
C SER A 125 -1.61 5.29 1.27
N PHE A 126 -1.28 4.04 0.96
CA PHE A 126 -1.95 3.30 -0.11
C PHE A 126 -3.37 2.88 0.29
N ALA A 127 -3.61 2.56 1.55
CA ALA A 127 -4.94 2.26 2.07
C ALA A 127 -5.82 3.52 2.06
N ALA A 128 -5.28 4.65 2.52
CA ALA A 128 -5.98 5.93 2.46
C ALA A 128 -6.31 6.34 1.00
N PHE A 129 -5.39 6.14 0.07
CA PHE A 129 -5.64 6.36 -1.36
C PHE A 129 -6.72 5.42 -1.91
N ALA A 130 -6.73 4.14 -1.51
CA ALA A 130 -7.75 3.18 -1.91
C ALA A 130 -9.15 3.60 -1.43
N LEU A 131 -9.29 4.07 -0.18
CA LEU A 131 -10.53 4.65 0.35
C LEU A 131 -11.01 5.84 -0.48
N GLY A 132 -10.13 6.80 -0.75
CA GLY A 132 -10.45 7.94 -1.57
C GLY A 132 -10.97 7.56 -2.96
N LYS A 133 -10.38 6.56 -3.59
CA LYS A 133 -10.84 6.01 -4.87
C LYS A 133 -12.21 5.34 -4.77
N LEU A 134 -12.43 4.55 -3.73
CA LEU A 134 -13.71 3.86 -3.52
C LEU A 134 -14.85 4.85 -3.33
N TYR A 135 -14.68 5.86 -2.47
CA TYR A 135 -15.70 6.88 -2.24
C TYR A 135 -15.96 7.77 -3.48
N LEU A 136 -14.95 8.01 -4.33
CA LEU A 136 -15.16 8.73 -5.61
C LEU A 136 -15.93 7.90 -6.62
N ALA A 137 -15.63 6.62 -6.72
CA ALA A 137 -16.28 5.75 -7.70
C ALA A 137 -17.70 5.40 -7.27
N GLY A 138 -17.89 5.09 -5.99
CA GLY A 138 -19.08 4.44 -5.49
C GLY A 138 -19.19 2.97 -5.93
N ASP A 139 -20.07 2.22 -5.29
CA ASP A 139 -20.45 0.85 -5.63
C ASP A 139 -21.86 0.63 -5.10
N ALA A 140 -22.53 -0.46 -5.47
CA ALA A 140 -23.87 -0.79 -4.97
C ALA A 140 -23.92 -0.89 -3.43
N ALA A 141 -22.83 -1.34 -2.81
CA ALA A 141 -22.67 -1.45 -1.36
C ALA A 141 -22.03 -0.22 -0.69
N LEU A 142 -21.50 0.73 -1.46
CA LEU A 142 -20.84 1.94 -0.98
C LEU A 142 -21.25 3.14 -1.85
N PRO A 143 -22.22 3.95 -1.44
CA PRO A 143 -22.64 5.13 -2.19
C PRO A 143 -21.46 6.07 -2.44
N ARG A 144 -21.48 6.72 -3.60
CA ARG A 144 -20.48 7.74 -3.94
C ARG A 144 -20.54 8.89 -2.93
N ASP A 145 -19.38 9.26 -2.38
CA ASP A 145 -19.23 10.35 -1.42
C ASP A 145 -17.96 11.17 -1.75
N PRO A 146 -18.08 12.25 -2.55
CA PRO A 146 -16.95 13.11 -2.90
C PRO A 146 -16.30 13.79 -1.70
N ALA A 147 -17.06 14.09 -0.64
CA ALA A 147 -16.51 14.73 0.56
C ALA A 147 -15.61 13.76 1.34
N ALA A 148 -16.08 12.53 1.57
CA ALA A 148 -15.26 11.49 2.17
C ALA A 148 -14.04 11.16 1.29
N ALA A 149 -14.21 11.11 -0.03
CA ALA A 149 -13.12 10.89 -0.98
C ALA A 149 -12.05 11.97 -0.88
N LEU A 150 -12.46 13.25 -0.87
CA LEU A 150 -11.53 14.38 -0.73
C LEU A 150 -10.72 14.29 0.57
N LYS A 151 -11.39 13.98 1.68
CA LYS A 151 -10.73 13.79 2.99
C LYS A 151 -9.64 12.71 2.91
N TRP A 152 -9.97 11.54 2.39
CA TRP A 152 -9.03 10.42 2.31
C TRP A 152 -7.90 10.65 1.31
N LEU A 153 -8.19 11.30 0.16
CA LEU A 153 -7.17 11.67 -0.82
C LEU A 153 -6.21 12.73 -0.27
N THR A 154 -6.73 13.72 0.47
CA THR A 154 -5.88 14.71 1.13
C THR A 154 -4.96 14.05 2.15
N TYR A 155 -5.51 13.20 3.02
CA TYR A 155 -4.71 12.47 3.99
C TYR A 155 -3.62 11.59 3.34
N ALA A 156 -3.97 10.83 2.28
CA ALA A 156 -2.99 10.05 1.54
C ALA A 156 -1.90 10.92 0.87
N ALA A 157 -2.28 12.09 0.35
CA ALA A 157 -1.37 13.04 -0.28
C ALA A 157 -0.40 13.66 0.74
N GLU A 158 -0.88 13.99 1.94
CA GLU A 158 -0.08 14.48 3.08
C GLU A 158 0.91 13.43 3.57
N LEU A 159 0.54 12.14 3.54
CA LEU A 159 1.44 11.01 3.78
C LEU A 159 2.43 10.75 2.63
N GLY A 160 2.47 11.60 1.62
CA GLY A 160 3.43 11.52 0.52
C GLY A 160 3.04 10.57 -0.62
N ASN A 161 1.83 10.05 -0.68
CA ASN A 161 1.41 9.17 -1.76
C ASN A 161 1.29 9.93 -3.09
N GLN A 162 2.20 9.70 -4.03
CA GLN A 162 2.24 10.39 -5.30
C GLN A 162 0.98 10.22 -6.16
N PHE A 163 0.29 9.09 -6.05
CA PHE A 163 -0.95 8.84 -6.79
C PHE A 163 -2.11 9.64 -6.22
N ALA A 164 -2.15 9.78 -4.87
CA ALA A 164 -3.12 10.62 -4.19
C ALA A 164 -2.87 12.10 -4.49
N GLN A 165 -1.62 12.56 -4.45
CA GLN A 165 -1.23 13.93 -4.82
C GLN A 165 -1.67 14.27 -6.24
N TYR A 166 -1.38 13.39 -7.21
CA TYR A 166 -1.85 13.57 -8.59
C TYR A 166 -3.37 13.61 -8.68
N ARG A 167 -4.07 12.67 -8.03
CA ARG A 167 -5.54 12.61 -8.07
C ARG A 167 -6.18 13.83 -7.45
N LEU A 168 -5.67 14.26 -6.30
CA LEU A 168 -6.14 15.46 -5.59
C LEU A 168 -5.90 16.72 -6.44
N GLY A 169 -4.71 16.87 -7.04
CA GLY A 169 -4.42 17.98 -7.95
C GLY A 169 -5.40 18.05 -9.13
N LYS A 170 -5.73 16.89 -9.73
CA LYS A 170 -6.76 16.83 -10.79
C LYS A 170 -8.13 17.27 -10.31
N LEU A 171 -8.59 16.79 -9.17
CA LEU A 171 -9.90 17.14 -8.61
C LEU A 171 -10.02 18.65 -8.36
N LEU A 172 -8.98 19.25 -7.78
CA LEU A 172 -8.93 20.69 -7.52
C LEU A 172 -8.86 21.56 -8.80
N LEU A 173 -8.30 21.04 -9.90
CA LEU A 173 -8.35 21.71 -11.20
C LEU A 173 -9.74 21.64 -11.85
N GLN A 174 -10.41 20.49 -11.73
CA GLN A 174 -11.71 20.26 -12.36
C GLN A 174 -12.83 21.05 -11.66
N GLY A 175 -12.83 21.07 -10.33
CA GLY A 175 -13.84 21.78 -9.54
C GLY A 175 -15.22 21.10 -9.52
N GLU A 176 -15.30 19.82 -9.90
CA GLU A 176 -16.57 19.06 -9.95
C GLU A 176 -16.88 18.36 -8.62
N ASP A 177 -15.89 17.63 -8.10
CA ASP A 177 -15.99 16.83 -6.86
C ASP A 177 -15.32 17.50 -5.66
N ALA A 178 -14.64 18.60 -5.89
CA ALA A 178 -14.01 19.46 -4.88
C ALA A 178 -14.07 20.91 -5.33
N PRO A 179 -14.06 21.89 -4.41
CA PRO A 179 -13.95 23.29 -4.79
C PRO A 179 -12.71 23.53 -5.65
N LYS A 180 -12.87 24.26 -6.75
CA LYS A 180 -11.75 24.57 -7.65
C LYS A 180 -10.70 25.41 -6.93
N ASP A 181 -9.47 24.91 -6.87
CA ASP A 181 -8.31 25.61 -6.33
C ASP A 181 -7.06 25.31 -7.19
N VAL A 182 -6.80 26.17 -8.14
CA VAL A 182 -5.68 26.01 -9.08
C VAL A 182 -4.32 26.07 -8.36
N LYS A 183 -4.18 26.92 -7.34
CA LYS A 183 -2.93 27.07 -6.61
C LYS A 183 -2.61 25.82 -5.79
N ALA A 184 -3.58 25.27 -5.07
CA ALA A 184 -3.41 24.01 -4.37
C ALA A 184 -3.20 22.84 -5.34
N ALA A 185 -3.89 22.83 -6.47
CA ALA A 185 -3.73 21.81 -7.51
C ALA A 185 -2.29 21.76 -8.04
N ILE A 186 -1.71 22.93 -8.38
CA ILE A 186 -0.31 23.02 -8.85
C ILE A 186 0.63 22.49 -7.77
N ARG A 187 0.46 22.87 -6.51
CA ARG A 187 1.29 22.38 -5.41
C ARG A 187 1.28 20.86 -5.32
N TRP A 188 0.11 20.23 -5.38
CA TRP A 188 -0.02 18.78 -5.30
C TRP A 188 0.52 18.06 -6.55
N LEU A 189 0.28 18.61 -7.74
CA LEU A 189 0.84 18.07 -8.98
C LEU A 189 2.36 18.18 -9.01
N THR A 190 2.93 19.29 -8.52
CA THR A 190 4.39 19.45 -8.40
C THR A 190 4.97 18.40 -7.44
N ALA A 191 4.40 18.22 -6.25
CA ALA A 191 4.84 17.22 -5.32
C ALA A 191 4.81 15.79 -5.90
N ALA A 192 3.77 15.46 -6.67
CA ALA A 192 3.71 14.16 -7.37
C ALA A 192 4.75 14.05 -8.49
N ALA A 193 4.97 15.12 -9.26
CA ALA A 193 5.91 15.15 -10.37
C ALA A 193 7.37 15.00 -9.90
N GLU A 194 7.72 15.62 -8.78
CA GLU A 194 9.04 15.50 -8.13
C GLU A 194 9.32 14.06 -7.67
N GLN A 195 8.29 13.31 -7.32
CA GLN A 195 8.39 11.87 -7.03
C GLN A 195 8.42 10.98 -8.29
N GLY A 196 8.44 11.57 -9.49
CA GLY A 196 8.51 10.85 -10.76
C GLY A 196 7.14 10.40 -11.31
N ASN A 197 6.03 10.94 -10.81
CA ASN A 197 4.70 10.64 -11.36
C ASN A 197 4.54 11.27 -12.75
N GLN A 198 4.61 10.46 -13.80
CA GLN A 198 4.55 10.89 -15.20
C GLN A 198 3.24 11.60 -15.56
N TYR A 199 2.11 11.16 -14.97
CA TYR A 199 0.82 11.81 -15.20
C TYR A 199 0.76 13.22 -14.61
N ALA A 200 1.40 13.44 -13.46
CA ALA A 200 1.50 14.76 -12.85
C ALA A 200 2.43 15.68 -13.67
N GLN A 201 3.57 15.16 -14.15
CA GLN A 201 4.47 15.90 -15.05
C GLN A 201 3.75 16.34 -16.32
N TYR A 202 3.02 15.43 -16.96
CA TYR A 202 2.21 15.75 -18.13
C TYR A 202 1.12 16.79 -17.84
N ALA A 203 0.42 16.65 -16.70
CA ALA A 203 -0.64 17.59 -16.32
C ALA A 203 -0.10 19.00 -16.09
N LEU A 204 1.04 19.15 -15.41
CA LEU A 204 1.72 20.43 -15.23
C LEU A 204 2.17 21.02 -16.56
N GLY A 205 2.85 20.24 -17.41
CA GLY A 205 3.29 20.70 -18.74
C GLY A 205 2.12 21.22 -19.58
N LYS A 206 0.99 20.51 -19.58
CA LYS A 206 -0.23 20.96 -20.27
C LYS A 206 -0.80 22.25 -19.67
N LEU A 207 -0.80 22.38 -18.35
CA LEU A 207 -1.31 23.55 -17.64
C LEU A 207 -0.55 24.83 -18.03
N TYR A 208 0.78 24.76 -17.99
CA TYR A 208 1.67 25.87 -18.35
C TYR A 208 1.66 26.17 -19.86
N LEU A 209 1.67 25.13 -20.70
CA LEU A 209 1.63 25.31 -22.17
C LEU A 209 0.35 26.03 -22.64
N LEU A 210 -0.80 25.69 -22.05
CA LEU A 210 -2.08 26.26 -22.44
C LEU A 210 -2.28 27.69 -21.90
N GLY A 211 -1.65 28.04 -20.78
CA GLY A 211 -1.73 29.36 -20.16
C GLY A 211 -3.14 29.81 -19.75
N LYS A 212 -4.09 28.86 -19.60
CA LYS A 212 -5.50 29.21 -19.32
C LYS A 212 -5.77 29.51 -17.85
N GLU A 213 -5.01 28.90 -16.96
CA GLU A 213 -5.19 28.97 -15.50
C GLU A 213 -3.98 29.60 -14.81
N VAL A 214 -2.85 29.66 -15.51
CA VAL A 214 -1.57 30.21 -15.05
C VAL A 214 -0.90 30.96 -16.21
N PRO A 215 -0.02 31.93 -15.94
CA PRO A 215 0.80 32.55 -16.99
C PRO A 215 1.54 31.50 -17.79
N LYS A 216 1.67 31.73 -19.08
CA LYS A 216 2.44 30.86 -19.97
C LYS A 216 3.92 31.02 -19.69
N ASP A 217 4.61 29.91 -19.43
CA ASP A 217 6.06 29.82 -19.35
C ASP A 217 6.65 29.37 -20.67
#